data_291699192328442d682c0512e7169cbb
#
_entry.id   291699192328442d682c0512e7169cbb
#
_cell.length_a   1.000
_cell.length_b   1.000
_cell.length_c   1.000
_cell.angle_alpha   90.00
_cell.angle_beta   90.00
_cell.angle_gamma   90.00
#
_symmetry.space_group_name_H-M   'P 1'
#
loop_
_entity.id
_entity.type
_entity.pdbx_description
1 polymer ?
#
loop_
_entity_poly.entity_id
_entity_poly.type
_entity_poly.pdbx_seq_one_letter_code
_entity_poly.pdbx_strand_id
1 'polypeptide(L)'
;FPGFPAPDLSVLQPGPCPLKQMGFPLKDIRQIISENDAQSLETNINSHLETMRDDIMKRIDQYTECSYLLQKIQNGIDILEASSSLPSEDLAISIEHIPKISLMYDRSEMEGYDYSEMSLDRWISILRKAEHSKHKIMGPVYVTFYEDNIMNKFLSANSMVEFAVHIEDTSSTDDIRDFGDFDAVTMIHIGNYEDIPTSYIQMMKWIRQNGYTVTGPATEEFILSPLDVNDETRRVTKIIIPVEKESK
;
A
#
# COMPACT_ATOMS: atom_id res chain seq x y z
N PHE A 1 -6.49 -20.24 79.54
CA PHE A 1 -5.66 -19.75 78.43
C PHE A 1 -6.21 -18.36 78.03
N PRO A 2 -5.38 -17.28 78.04
CA PRO A 2 -5.84 -15.93 77.60
C PRO A 2 -6.02 -15.91 76.06
N GLY A 3 -7.19 -15.37 75.63
CA GLY A 3 -7.58 -15.30 74.28
C GLY A 3 -6.64 -14.40 73.45
N PHE A 4 -6.31 -14.85 72.24
CA PHE A 4 -5.67 -14.03 71.26
C PHE A 4 -6.58 -12.84 70.86
N PRO A 5 -6.06 -11.62 70.82
CA PRO A 5 -6.84 -10.50 70.30
C PRO A 5 -7.19 -10.77 68.85
N ALA A 6 -8.43 -10.46 68.43
CA ALA A 6 -8.87 -10.54 67.07
C ALA A 6 -7.95 -9.64 66.18
N PRO A 7 -7.55 -10.08 65.00
CA PRO A 7 -6.71 -9.26 64.14
C PRO A 7 -7.46 -7.96 63.78
N ASP A 8 -6.77 -6.84 64.00
CA ASP A 8 -7.25 -5.53 63.62
C ASP A 8 -7.31 -5.42 62.09
N LEU A 9 -8.51 -5.55 61.54
CA LEU A 9 -8.79 -5.45 60.11
C LEU A 9 -8.69 -4.02 59.57
N SER A 10 -8.42 -3.01 60.41
CA SER A 10 -8.32 -1.60 59.99
C SER A 10 -7.01 -1.25 59.28
N VAL A 11 -6.02 -2.14 59.22
CA VAL A 11 -4.69 -1.92 58.63
C VAL A 11 -4.53 -2.47 57.19
N LEU A 12 -5.53 -3.20 56.69
CA LEU A 12 -5.53 -3.61 55.29
C LEU A 12 -5.92 -2.38 54.40
N GLN A 13 -4.94 -1.53 54.10
CA GLN A 13 -5.07 -0.67 52.90
C GLN A 13 -5.30 -1.62 51.73
N PRO A 14 -6.40 -1.42 50.97
CA PRO A 14 -6.59 -2.23 49.76
C PRO A 14 -5.42 -1.96 48.85
N GLY A 15 -4.51 -2.89 48.70
CA GLY A 15 -3.46 -2.87 47.70
C GLY A 15 -4.10 -2.68 46.30
N PRO A 16 -3.36 -2.19 45.34
CA PRO A 16 -3.91 -1.99 44.01
C PRO A 16 -4.51 -3.31 43.50
N CYS A 17 -5.81 -3.27 43.16
CA CYS A 17 -6.55 -4.44 42.67
C CYS A 17 -5.79 -5.03 41.45
N PRO A 18 -5.34 -6.29 41.50
CA PRO A 18 -4.57 -6.89 40.41
C PRO A 18 -5.29 -6.81 39.07
N LEU A 19 -6.61 -6.96 39.01
CA LEU A 19 -7.41 -6.87 37.80
C LEU A 19 -7.34 -5.46 37.17
N LYS A 20 -7.25 -4.40 37.99
CA LYS A 20 -7.08 -3.05 37.48
C LYS A 20 -5.71 -2.85 36.84
N GLN A 21 -4.66 -3.44 37.40
CA GLN A 21 -3.31 -3.40 36.81
C GLN A 21 -3.24 -4.19 35.48
N MET A 22 -4.07 -5.22 35.33
CA MET A 22 -4.22 -5.99 34.09
C MET A 22 -5.09 -5.31 33.04
N GLY A 23 -5.63 -4.10 33.31
CA GLY A 23 -6.40 -3.33 32.34
C GLY A 23 -7.88 -3.64 32.29
N PHE A 24 -8.42 -4.40 33.26
CA PHE A 24 -9.87 -4.64 33.31
C PHE A 24 -10.66 -3.38 33.53
N PRO A 25 -11.78 -3.16 32.79
CA PRO A 25 -12.72 -2.09 33.05
C PRO A 25 -13.30 -2.19 34.47
N LEU A 26 -13.51 -1.05 35.11
CA LEU A 26 -14.07 -1.02 36.50
C LEU A 26 -15.42 -1.72 36.62
N LYS A 27 -16.24 -1.70 35.54
CA LYS A 27 -17.52 -2.39 35.49
C LYS A 27 -17.34 -3.90 35.61
N ASP A 28 -16.39 -4.46 34.87
CA ASP A 28 -16.13 -5.90 34.81
C ASP A 28 -15.49 -6.39 36.13
N ILE A 29 -14.60 -5.56 36.72
CA ILE A 29 -14.04 -5.84 38.05
C ILE A 29 -15.14 -5.96 39.10
N ARG A 30 -16.14 -5.06 39.10
CA ARG A 30 -17.26 -5.11 40.05
C ARG A 30 -18.09 -6.39 39.88
N GLN A 31 -18.35 -6.78 38.62
CA GLN A 31 -19.09 -7.99 38.32
C GLN A 31 -18.34 -9.23 38.78
N ILE A 32 -17.06 -9.38 38.46
CA ILE A 32 -16.20 -10.49 38.87
C ILE A 32 -16.17 -10.63 40.39
N ILE A 33 -16.03 -9.53 41.12
CA ILE A 33 -16.03 -9.54 42.58
C ILE A 33 -17.39 -9.96 43.14
N SER A 34 -18.50 -9.55 42.49
CA SER A 34 -19.87 -9.89 42.95
C SER A 34 -20.22 -11.35 42.73
N GLU A 35 -19.71 -11.98 41.69
CA GLU A 35 -19.98 -13.37 41.31
C GLU A 35 -19.22 -14.33 42.25
N ASN A 36 -18.08 -13.92 42.77
CA ASN A 36 -17.26 -14.65 43.75
C ASN A 36 -17.03 -16.15 43.41
N ASP A 37 -16.90 -16.44 42.09
CA ASP A 37 -16.75 -17.77 41.53
C ASP A 37 -15.45 -17.86 40.70
N ALA A 38 -14.65 -18.88 40.98
CA ALA A 38 -13.38 -19.08 40.29
C ALA A 38 -13.53 -19.38 38.78
N GLN A 39 -14.60 -20.06 38.40
CA GLN A 39 -14.86 -20.44 37.04
C GLN A 39 -15.29 -19.22 36.17
N SER A 40 -16.08 -18.34 36.77
CA SER A 40 -16.43 -17.05 36.20
C SER A 40 -15.21 -16.15 36.05
N LEU A 41 -14.33 -16.10 37.06
CA LEU A 41 -13.06 -15.36 37.00
C LEU A 41 -12.17 -15.85 35.85
N GLU A 42 -11.99 -17.17 35.71
CA GLU A 42 -11.21 -17.78 34.62
C GLU A 42 -11.78 -17.40 33.24
N THR A 43 -13.10 -17.50 33.05
CA THR A 43 -13.78 -17.14 31.82
C THR A 43 -13.57 -15.68 31.48
N ASN A 44 -13.71 -14.78 32.46
CA ASN A 44 -13.52 -13.33 32.22
C ASN A 44 -12.07 -12.99 31.90
N ILE A 45 -11.08 -13.66 32.56
CA ILE A 45 -9.66 -13.46 32.23
C ILE A 45 -9.36 -13.93 30.79
N ASN A 46 -9.87 -15.09 30.39
CA ASN A 46 -9.66 -15.62 29.05
C ASN A 46 -10.27 -14.68 27.98
N SER A 47 -11.51 -14.21 28.18
CA SER A 47 -12.14 -13.24 27.28
C SER A 47 -11.37 -11.92 27.17
N HIS A 48 -10.83 -11.45 28.30
CA HIS A 48 -10.00 -10.24 28.31
C HIS A 48 -8.67 -10.43 27.58
N LEU A 49 -8.04 -11.60 27.73
CA LEU A 49 -6.83 -11.95 26.98
C LEU A 49 -7.07 -12.01 25.47
N GLU A 50 -8.21 -12.57 25.02
CA GLU A 50 -8.59 -12.56 23.60
C GLU A 50 -8.76 -11.13 23.08
N THR A 51 -9.48 -10.27 23.82
CA THR A 51 -9.66 -8.86 23.46
C THR A 51 -8.30 -8.13 23.36
N MET A 52 -7.42 -8.35 24.34
CA MET A 52 -6.07 -7.77 24.32
C MET A 52 -5.25 -8.26 23.11
N ARG A 53 -5.37 -9.55 22.77
CA ARG A 53 -4.70 -10.11 21.60
C ARG A 53 -5.18 -9.43 20.30
N ASP A 54 -6.48 -9.27 20.14
CA ASP A 54 -7.07 -8.61 18.98
C ASP A 54 -6.62 -7.15 18.88
N ASP A 55 -6.60 -6.42 20.01
CA ASP A 55 -6.10 -5.05 20.06
C ASP A 55 -4.61 -4.94 19.70
N ILE A 56 -3.79 -5.89 20.15
CA ILE A 56 -2.37 -5.96 19.79
C ILE A 56 -2.22 -6.20 18.29
N MET A 57 -2.94 -7.15 17.71
CA MET A 57 -2.90 -7.44 16.27
C MET A 57 -3.28 -6.21 15.45
N LYS A 58 -4.39 -5.55 15.81
CA LYS A 58 -4.81 -4.31 15.15
C LYS A 58 -3.74 -3.20 15.22
N ARG A 59 -3.05 -3.06 16.36
CA ARG A 59 -1.96 -2.08 16.51
C ARG A 59 -0.73 -2.44 15.68
N ILE A 60 -0.43 -3.72 15.55
CA ILE A 60 0.65 -4.22 14.67
C ILE A 60 0.33 -3.87 13.21
N ASP A 61 -0.92 -4.11 12.77
CA ASP A 61 -1.36 -3.78 11.42
C ASP A 61 -1.23 -2.27 11.17
N GLN A 62 -1.75 -1.43 12.06
CA GLN A 62 -1.64 0.03 11.96
C GLN A 62 -0.17 0.49 11.92
N TYR A 63 0.70 -0.09 12.73
CA TYR A 63 2.13 0.23 12.72
C TYR A 63 2.77 -0.13 11.37
N THR A 64 2.42 -1.30 10.81
CA THR A 64 2.94 -1.75 9.53
C THR A 64 2.50 -0.85 8.39
N GLU A 65 1.23 -0.44 8.37
CA GLU A 65 0.69 0.50 7.39
C GLU A 65 1.39 1.87 7.45
N CYS A 66 1.55 2.41 8.66
CA CYS A 66 2.28 3.66 8.85
C CYS A 66 3.76 3.56 8.43
N SER A 67 4.41 2.44 8.73
CA SER A 67 5.80 2.20 8.35
C SER A 67 5.96 2.12 6.84
N TYR A 68 5.02 1.44 6.17
CA TYR A 68 4.98 1.38 4.71
C TYR A 68 4.79 2.76 4.08
N LEU A 69 3.82 3.55 4.57
CA LEU A 69 3.58 4.90 4.08
C LEU A 69 4.82 5.79 4.26
N LEU A 70 5.49 5.69 5.41
CA LEU A 70 6.74 6.42 5.66
C LEU A 70 7.82 6.05 4.65
N GLN A 71 8.02 4.75 4.40
CA GLN A 71 9.00 4.26 3.43
C GLN A 71 8.69 4.74 2.01
N LYS A 72 7.42 4.71 1.60
CA LYS A 72 6.96 5.22 0.30
C LYS A 72 7.30 6.71 0.14
N ILE A 73 6.98 7.54 1.15
CA ILE A 73 7.25 8.98 1.13
C ILE A 73 8.76 9.24 1.09
N GLN A 74 9.56 8.52 1.89
CA GLN A 74 11.02 8.65 1.89
C GLN A 74 11.61 8.33 0.52
N ASN A 75 11.19 7.22 -0.10
CA ASN A 75 11.63 6.86 -1.45
C ASN A 75 11.31 7.96 -2.47
N GLY A 76 10.11 8.55 -2.41
CA GLY A 76 9.73 9.65 -3.28
C GLY A 76 10.58 10.92 -3.05
N ILE A 77 10.90 11.25 -1.79
CA ILE A 77 11.78 12.37 -1.43
C ILE A 77 13.19 12.12 -1.97
N ASP A 78 13.74 10.93 -1.77
CA ASP A 78 15.09 10.57 -2.25
C ASP A 78 15.18 10.73 -3.78
N ILE A 79 14.15 10.34 -4.52
CA ILE A 79 14.07 10.52 -5.97
C ILE A 79 14.05 12.01 -6.33
N LEU A 80 13.25 12.82 -5.64
CA LEU A 80 13.16 14.27 -5.88
C LEU A 80 14.48 14.98 -5.59
N GLU A 81 15.19 14.60 -4.52
CA GLU A 81 16.49 15.15 -4.16
C GLU A 81 17.57 14.75 -5.16
N ALA A 82 17.59 13.46 -5.57
CA ALA A 82 18.51 12.98 -6.59
C ALA A 82 18.30 13.71 -7.92
N SER A 83 17.06 13.93 -8.33
CA SER A 83 16.72 14.60 -9.60
C SER A 83 17.09 16.08 -9.60
N SER A 84 17.02 16.77 -8.44
CA SER A 84 17.37 18.18 -8.33
C SER A 84 18.87 18.44 -8.50
N SER A 85 19.70 17.43 -8.38
CA SER A 85 21.15 17.48 -8.58
C SER A 85 21.61 17.11 -9.99
N LEU A 86 20.70 16.59 -10.86
CA LEU A 86 21.00 16.19 -12.22
C LEU A 86 20.46 17.22 -13.24
N PRO A 87 21.14 17.45 -14.38
CA PRO A 87 20.57 18.21 -15.48
C PRO A 87 19.26 17.54 -15.95
N SER A 88 18.23 18.32 -16.25
CA SER A 88 16.88 17.85 -16.62
C SER A 88 16.81 16.94 -17.86
N GLU A 89 17.91 16.76 -18.60
CA GLU A 89 18.01 15.85 -19.76
C GLU A 89 18.49 14.43 -19.38
N ASP A 90 18.91 14.18 -18.14
CA ASP A 90 19.52 12.94 -17.67
C ASP A 90 18.65 12.17 -16.66
N LEU A 91 17.34 12.27 -16.68
CA LEU A 91 16.49 11.29 -16.02
C LEU A 91 16.70 9.96 -16.74
N ALA A 92 17.60 9.15 -16.20
CA ALA A 92 18.19 8.01 -16.89
C ALA A 92 17.12 6.99 -17.26
N ILE A 93 16.95 6.76 -18.54
CA ILE A 93 16.26 5.56 -19.05
C ILE A 93 17.14 4.38 -18.70
N SER A 94 16.62 3.41 -17.96
CA SER A 94 17.33 2.21 -17.52
C SER A 94 16.60 0.94 -17.95
N ILE A 95 17.35 -0.17 -17.97
CA ILE A 95 16.79 -1.52 -18.08
C ILE A 95 16.82 -2.11 -16.69
N GLU A 96 15.69 -2.61 -16.24
CA GLU A 96 15.52 -3.25 -14.95
C GLU A 96 14.77 -4.56 -15.11
N HIS A 97 15.11 -5.56 -14.31
CA HIS A 97 14.27 -6.73 -14.11
C HIS A 97 13.19 -6.38 -13.06
N ILE A 98 11.93 -6.39 -13.47
CA ILE A 98 10.80 -6.11 -12.58
C ILE A 98 10.47 -7.38 -11.80
N PRO A 99 10.59 -7.35 -10.46
CA PRO A 99 10.30 -8.53 -9.65
C PRO A 99 8.82 -8.87 -9.71
N LYS A 100 8.50 -10.15 -9.53
CA LYS A 100 7.12 -10.62 -9.46
C LYS A 100 6.43 -10.11 -8.20
N ILE A 101 5.27 -9.49 -8.37
CA ILE A 101 4.37 -9.03 -7.29
C ILE A 101 2.94 -9.42 -7.60
N SER A 102 2.08 -9.42 -6.58
CA SER A 102 0.63 -9.62 -6.74
C SER A 102 -0.10 -8.28 -6.76
N LEU A 103 -0.90 -8.08 -7.78
CA LEU A 103 -1.74 -6.89 -7.95
C LEU A 103 -3.21 -7.25 -7.83
N MET A 104 -3.93 -6.61 -6.91
CA MET A 104 -5.38 -6.54 -6.97
C MET A 104 -5.77 -5.46 -7.97
N TYR A 105 -6.66 -5.77 -8.91
CA TYR A 105 -6.97 -4.88 -10.01
C TYR A 105 -8.47 -4.69 -10.29
N ASP A 106 -8.75 -3.60 -10.99
CA ASP A 106 -10.02 -3.33 -11.66
C ASP A 106 -9.72 -2.81 -13.08
N ARG A 107 -10.32 -3.44 -14.09
CA ARG A 107 -10.08 -3.14 -15.50
C ARG A 107 -11.37 -2.72 -16.17
N SER A 108 -11.33 -1.56 -16.85
CA SER A 108 -12.48 -1.04 -17.57
C SER A 108 -12.07 -0.14 -18.73
N GLU A 109 -12.97 0.07 -19.67
CA GLU A 109 -12.80 1.06 -20.72
C GLU A 109 -12.84 2.47 -20.12
N MET A 110 -11.97 3.34 -20.62
CA MET A 110 -11.97 4.79 -20.35
C MET A 110 -12.26 5.55 -21.64
N GLU A 111 -13.19 6.49 -21.56
CA GLU A 111 -13.46 7.45 -22.64
C GLU A 111 -12.41 8.56 -22.59
N GLY A 112 -11.50 8.53 -23.57
CA GLY A 112 -10.42 9.50 -23.66
C GLY A 112 -9.29 9.29 -22.64
N TYR A 113 -8.12 9.78 -22.97
CA TYR A 113 -6.98 9.83 -22.06
C TYR A 113 -6.92 11.22 -21.42
N ASP A 114 -7.73 11.44 -20.40
CA ASP A 114 -7.65 12.65 -19.59
C ASP A 114 -7.03 12.34 -18.23
N TYR A 115 -5.78 12.77 -18.04
CA TYR A 115 -5.09 12.65 -16.77
C TYR A 115 -5.81 13.37 -15.61
N SER A 116 -6.65 14.36 -15.89
CA SER A 116 -7.46 15.05 -14.89
C SER A 116 -8.63 14.19 -14.41
N GLU A 117 -9.13 13.30 -15.27
CA GLU A 117 -10.18 12.32 -14.99
C GLU A 117 -9.62 10.92 -14.65
N MET A 118 -8.36 10.68 -14.69
CA MET A 118 -7.76 9.56 -13.94
C MET A 118 -8.10 9.77 -12.46
N SER A 119 -9.38 9.71 -12.29
CA SER A 119 -10.11 10.30 -11.23
C SER A 119 -9.57 9.70 -9.96
N LEU A 120 -9.20 10.58 -9.07
CA LEU A 120 -9.00 10.29 -7.66
C LEU A 120 -9.97 9.20 -7.17
N ASP A 121 -11.17 9.15 -7.74
CA ASP A 121 -12.20 8.17 -7.49
C ASP A 121 -11.81 6.73 -7.85
N ARG A 122 -11.12 6.49 -8.97
CA ARG A 122 -10.66 5.14 -9.34
C ARG A 122 -9.51 4.67 -8.45
N TRP A 123 -8.60 5.57 -8.10
CA TRP A 123 -7.52 5.27 -7.16
C TRP A 123 -8.06 4.97 -5.77
N ILE A 124 -9.01 5.76 -5.30
CA ILE A 124 -9.70 5.51 -4.03
C ILE A 124 -10.50 4.21 -4.10
N SER A 125 -11.13 3.91 -5.24
CA SER A 125 -11.92 2.70 -5.42
C SER A 125 -11.07 1.43 -5.32
N ILE A 126 -9.91 1.38 -5.98
CA ILE A 126 -9.04 0.18 -5.91
C ILE A 126 -8.43 0.00 -4.51
N LEU A 127 -8.06 1.08 -3.83
CA LEU A 127 -7.59 1.02 -2.44
C LEU A 127 -8.68 0.51 -1.50
N ARG A 128 -9.91 1.05 -1.61
CA ARG A 128 -11.07 0.57 -0.86
C ARG A 128 -11.40 -0.90 -1.15
N LYS A 129 -11.28 -1.33 -2.40
CA LYS A 129 -11.48 -2.73 -2.78
C LYS A 129 -10.51 -3.64 -2.02
N ALA A 130 -9.22 -3.29 -1.97
CA ALA A 130 -8.21 -4.03 -1.23
C ALA A 130 -8.51 -4.08 0.27
N GLU A 131 -8.87 -2.96 0.88
CA GLU A 131 -9.24 -2.88 2.29
C GLU A 131 -10.48 -3.74 2.62
N HIS A 132 -11.54 -3.66 1.81
CA HIS A 132 -12.76 -4.46 2.02
C HIS A 132 -12.51 -5.97 1.87
N SER A 133 -11.60 -6.35 0.99
CA SER A 133 -11.18 -7.74 0.79
C SER A 133 -10.15 -8.20 1.82
N LYS A 134 -9.80 -7.33 2.78
CA LYS A 134 -8.83 -7.59 3.86
C LYS A 134 -7.42 -7.93 3.36
N HIS A 135 -7.06 -7.47 2.17
CA HIS A 135 -5.71 -7.59 1.68
C HIS A 135 -4.86 -6.44 2.20
N LYS A 136 -3.67 -6.78 2.64
CA LYS A 136 -2.69 -5.78 3.08
C LYS A 136 -2.06 -5.12 1.87
N ILE A 137 -2.14 -3.79 1.81
CA ILE A 137 -1.52 -2.99 0.76
C ILE A 137 -0.02 -2.89 1.02
N MET A 138 0.78 -3.28 0.02
CA MET A 138 2.24 -3.36 0.09
C MET A 138 2.95 -2.37 -0.83
N GLY A 139 2.20 -1.68 -1.69
CA GLY A 139 2.78 -0.85 -2.73
C GLY A 139 1.90 0.29 -3.21
N PRO A 140 2.44 1.14 -4.09
CA PRO A 140 1.69 2.22 -4.71
C PRO A 140 0.60 1.69 -5.65
N VAL A 141 -0.18 2.61 -6.21
CA VAL A 141 -1.11 2.31 -7.30
C VAL A 141 -0.33 2.15 -8.61
N TYR A 142 -0.74 1.17 -9.39
CA TYR A 142 -0.27 0.89 -10.75
C TYR A 142 -1.41 1.16 -11.73
N VAL A 143 -1.10 1.76 -12.86
CA VAL A 143 -2.06 1.92 -13.97
C VAL A 143 -1.46 1.31 -15.22
N THR A 144 -2.14 0.30 -15.80
CA THR A 144 -1.68 -0.40 -16.99
C THR A 144 -2.61 -0.08 -18.17
N PHE A 145 -2.01 0.25 -19.31
CA PHE A 145 -2.72 0.63 -20.52
C PHE A 145 -2.62 -0.47 -21.57
N TYR A 146 -3.75 -1.14 -21.86
CA TYR A 146 -3.84 -2.28 -22.78
C TYR A 146 -4.10 -1.81 -24.21
N GLU A 147 -3.15 -1.12 -24.80
CA GLU A 147 -3.19 -0.68 -26.18
C GLU A 147 -2.21 -1.45 -27.05
N ASP A 148 -2.58 -1.78 -28.28
CA ASP A 148 -1.70 -2.45 -29.25
C ASP A 148 -0.45 -1.60 -29.58
N ASN A 149 -0.61 -0.29 -29.53
CA ASN A 149 0.50 0.66 -29.66
C ASN A 149 0.49 1.61 -28.47
N ILE A 150 1.57 1.60 -27.70
CA ILE A 150 1.73 2.44 -26.51
C ILE A 150 1.38 3.91 -26.75
N MET A 151 1.68 4.44 -27.95
CA MET A 151 1.37 5.84 -28.27
C MET A 151 -0.12 6.08 -28.55
N ASN A 152 -0.89 5.04 -28.84
CA ASN A 152 -2.33 5.18 -29.11
C ASN A 152 -3.10 5.64 -27.88
N LYS A 153 -2.63 5.32 -26.68
CA LYS A 153 -3.26 5.75 -25.42
C LYS A 153 -3.42 7.28 -25.33
N PHE A 154 -2.56 8.03 -26.00
CA PHE A 154 -2.64 9.51 -26.07
C PHE A 154 -3.53 10.04 -27.18
N LEU A 155 -3.97 9.16 -28.09
CA LEU A 155 -4.73 9.52 -29.30
C LEU A 155 -6.11 8.85 -29.35
N SER A 156 -6.30 7.77 -28.62
CA SER A 156 -7.52 6.97 -28.67
C SER A 156 -8.65 7.59 -27.84
N ALA A 157 -9.86 7.57 -28.41
CA ALA A 157 -11.05 8.01 -27.69
C ALA A 157 -11.44 7.05 -26.57
N ASN A 158 -11.15 5.72 -26.71
CA ASN A 158 -11.45 4.70 -25.72
C ASN A 158 -10.25 3.78 -25.54
N SER A 159 -9.81 3.59 -24.32
CA SER A 159 -8.70 2.72 -23.95
C SER A 159 -9.13 1.74 -22.86
N MET A 160 -8.68 0.49 -22.93
CA MET A 160 -8.79 -0.44 -21.83
C MET A 160 -7.71 -0.13 -20.80
N VAL A 161 -8.11 0.31 -19.62
CA VAL A 161 -7.20 0.73 -18.53
C VAL A 161 -7.46 -0.10 -17.29
N GLU A 162 -6.38 -0.54 -16.66
CA GLU A 162 -6.40 -1.26 -15.42
C GLU A 162 -5.80 -0.40 -14.31
N PHE A 163 -6.55 -0.23 -13.24
CA PHE A 163 -6.08 0.32 -11.98
C PHE A 163 -5.79 -0.83 -11.02
N ALA A 164 -4.63 -0.85 -10.42
CA ALA A 164 -4.21 -1.93 -9.55
C ALA A 164 -3.43 -1.41 -8.34
N VAL A 165 -3.40 -2.22 -7.28
CA VAL A 165 -2.60 -1.94 -6.09
C VAL A 165 -1.82 -3.19 -5.70
N HIS A 166 -0.55 -3.00 -5.30
CA HIS A 166 0.28 -4.09 -4.81
C HIS A 166 -0.21 -4.54 -3.43
N ILE A 167 -0.47 -5.84 -3.31
CA ILE A 167 -0.96 -6.47 -2.09
C ILE A 167 -0.03 -7.60 -1.62
N GLU A 168 -0.05 -7.85 -0.29
CA GLU A 168 0.58 -9.03 0.30
C GLU A 168 -0.37 -10.22 0.13
N ASP A 169 -0.37 -10.87 -1.02
CA ASP A 169 -1.14 -12.08 -1.21
C ASP A 169 -0.56 -12.99 -2.30
N THR A 170 -0.89 -14.27 -2.12
CA THR A 170 -0.57 -15.36 -3.04
C THR A 170 -1.82 -16.09 -3.50
N SER A 171 -3.02 -15.68 -3.07
CA SER A 171 -4.28 -16.29 -3.47
C SER A 171 -4.67 -15.85 -4.87
N SER A 172 -4.91 -16.81 -5.76
CA SER A 172 -5.39 -16.54 -7.10
C SER A 172 -6.92 -16.38 -7.06
N THR A 173 -7.39 -15.15 -7.14
CA THR A 173 -8.83 -14.83 -7.37
C THR A 173 -8.96 -14.09 -8.69
N ASP A 174 -10.19 -13.99 -9.22
CA ASP A 174 -10.44 -13.37 -10.54
C ASP A 174 -10.02 -11.87 -10.60
N ASP A 175 -9.79 -11.23 -9.46
CA ASP A 175 -9.41 -9.83 -9.33
C ASP A 175 -7.99 -9.62 -8.81
N ILE A 176 -7.19 -10.69 -8.76
CA ILE A 176 -5.76 -10.66 -8.41
C ILE A 176 -4.96 -11.29 -9.54
N ARG A 177 -3.89 -10.62 -9.95
CA ARG A 177 -2.97 -11.13 -10.96
C ARG A 177 -1.52 -10.91 -10.58
N ASP A 178 -0.66 -11.71 -11.17
CA ASP A 178 0.78 -11.50 -11.14
C ASP A 178 1.19 -10.33 -12.04
N PHE A 179 2.19 -9.56 -11.60
CA PHE A 179 2.87 -8.53 -12.37
C PHE A 179 4.36 -8.63 -12.13
N GLY A 180 5.17 -8.51 -13.17
CA GLY A 180 6.62 -8.64 -13.07
C GLY A 180 7.13 -9.96 -13.63
N ASP A 181 8.36 -10.35 -13.23
CA ASP A 181 9.15 -11.45 -13.77
C ASP A 181 9.51 -11.24 -15.26
N PHE A 182 9.80 -9.98 -15.61
CA PHE A 182 10.20 -9.58 -16.96
C PHE A 182 11.20 -8.41 -16.91
N ASP A 183 11.96 -8.26 -17.99
CA ASP A 183 12.83 -7.10 -18.19
C ASP A 183 12.02 -5.95 -18.78
N ALA A 184 12.27 -4.76 -18.28
CA ALA A 184 11.58 -3.55 -18.74
C ALA A 184 12.56 -2.39 -18.94
N VAL A 185 12.24 -1.54 -19.87
CA VAL A 185 12.79 -0.18 -19.93
C VAL A 185 11.97 0.67 -18.97
N THR A 186 12.66 1.36 -18.07
CA THR A 186 12.04 2.21 -17.04
C THR A 186 12.55 3.64 -17.13
N MET A 187 11.72 4.57 -16.70
CA MET A 187 12.04 5.99 -16.58
C MET A 187 11.23 6.60 -15.44
N ILE A 188 11.87 7.44 -14.63
CA ILE A 188 11.17 8.26 -13.63
C ILE A 188 10.69 9.54 -14.31
N HIS A 189 9.38 9.79 -14.23
CA HIS A 189 8.75 11.07 -14.59
C HIS A 189 8.47 11.86 -13.31
N ILE A 190 8.89 13.11 -13.27
CA ILE A 190 8.61 14.04 -12.16
C ILE A 190 7.83 15.22 -12.72
N GLY A 191 6.71 15.54 -12.08
CA GLY A 191 5.89 16.70 -12.45
C GLY A 191 4.49 16.36 -12.91
N ASN A 192 3.95 17.23 -13.75
CA ASN A 192 2.59 17.14 -14.24
C ASN A 192 2.38 15.94 -15.17
N TYR A 193 1.24 15.32 -15.06
CA TYR A 193 0.87 14.19 -15.92
C TYR A 193 0.68 14.56 -17.39
N GLU A 194 0.38 15.83 -17.67
CA GLU A 194 0.32 16.35 -19.04
C GLU A 194 1.65 16.24 -19.79
N ASP A 195 2.78 16.16 -19.06
CA ASP A 195 4.12 16.03 -19.61
C ASP A 195 4.56 14.57 -19.82
N ILE A 196 3.83 13.59 -19.28
CA ILE A 196 4.13 12.14 -19.41
C ILE A 196 4.28 11.70 -20.88
N PRO A 197 3.47 12.19 -21.85
CA PRO A 197 3.67 11.85 -23.26
C PRO A 197 5.09 12.09 -23.77
N THR A 198 5.75 13.14 -23.29
CA THR A 198 7.14 13.45 -23.64
C THR A 198 8.09 12.37 -23.16
N SER A 199 7.92 11.88 -21.93
CA SER A 199 8.69 10.75 -21.37
C SER A 199 8.52 9.48 -22.21
N TYR A 200 7.30 9.16 -22.62
CA TYR A 200 7.04 8.01 -23.51
C TYR A 200 7.72 8.14 -24.88
N ILE A 201 7.71 9.31 -25.47
CA ILE A 201 8.40 9.56 -26.75
C ILE A 201 9.90 9.29 -26.59
N GLN A 202 10.51 9.77 -25.51
CA GLN A 202 11.93 9.53 -25.20
C GLN A 202 12.22 8.05 -25.02
N MET A 203 11.42 7.33 -24.22
CA MET A 203 11.57 5.90 -23.98
C MET A 203 11.42 5.09 -25.27
N MET A 204 10.40 5.36 -26.08
CA MET A 204 10.17 4.65 -27.35
C MET A 204 11.29 4.89 -28.35
N LYS A 205 11.86 6.10 -28.39
CA LYS A 205 13.05 6.40 -29.20
C LYS A 205 14.24 5.60 -28.71
N TRP A 206 14.47 5.56 -27.40
CA TRP A 206 15.57 4.84 -26.79
C TRP A 206 15.46 3.32 -27.03
N ILE A 207 14.27 2.73 -26.85
CA ILE A 207 13.99 1.29 -27.08
C ILE A 207 14.41 0.91 -28.52
N ARG A 208 13.95 1.67 -29.52
CA ARG A 208 14.28 1.42 -30.93
C ARG A 208 15.77 1.58 -31.22
N GLN A 209 16.42 2.60 -30.68
CA GLN A 209 17.85 2.87 -30.91
C GLN A 209 18.77 1.81 -30.29
N ASN A 210 18.32 1.16 -29.23
CA ASN A 210 19.11 0.16 -28.50
C ASN A 210 18.77 -1.29 -28.88
N GLY A 211 17.91 -1.52 -29.90
CA GLY A 211 17.57 -2.85 -30.41
C GLY A 211 16.74 -3.66 -29.42
N TYR A 212 15.71 -3.04 -28.88
CA TYR A 212 14.70 -3.70 -28.04
C TYR A 212 13.34 -3.63 -28.72
N THR A 213 12.52 -4.65 -28.47
CA THR A 213 11.12 -4.74 -28.89
C THR A 213 10.23 -4.74 -27.65
N VAL A 214 9.13 -3.96 -27.73
CA VAL A 214 8.10 -3.96 -26.67
C VAL A 214 7.34 -5.27 -26.70
N THR A 215 7.19 -5.91 -25.53
CA THR A 215 6.57 -7.23 -25.38
C THR A 215 5.27 -7.23 -24.61
N GLY A 216 4.89 -6.11 -24.01
CA GLY A 216 3.67 -6.02 -23.20
C GLY A 216 3.17 -4.59 -23.01
N PRO A 217 2.03 -4.43 -22.34
CA PRO A 217 1.43 -3.13 -22.08
C PRO A 217 2.32 -2.28 -21.17
N ALA A 218 2.31 -0.97 -21.40
CA ALA A 218 2.97 -0.02 -20.52
C ALA A 218 2.22 0.14 -19.21
N THR A 219 2.98 0.20 -18.12
CA THR A 219 2.45 0.39 -16.77
C THR A 219 3.10 1.62 -16.13
N GLU A 220 2.32 2.40 -15.42
CA GLU A 220 2.75 3.52 -14.61
C GLU A 220 2.61 3.17 -13.14
N GLU A 221 3.70 3.27 -12.39
CA GLU A 221 3.77 3.09 -10.94
C GLU A 221 3.81 4.47 -10.28
N PHE A 222 2.78 4.82 -9.50
CA PHE A 222 2.62 6.14 -8.90
C PHE A 222 3.28 6.21 -7.53
N ILE A 223 4.59 6.48 -7.50
CA ILE A 223 5.41 6.52 -6.28
C ILE A 223 4.94 7.64 -5.35
N LEU A 224 4.82 8.88 -5.87
CA LEU A 224 4.14 9.99 -5.20
C LEU A 224 2.97 10.45 -6.07
N SER A 225 1.79 10.16 -5.62
CA SER A 225 0.52 10.35 -6.33
C SER A 225 -0.22 11.61 -5.84
N PRO A 226 -1.32 12.01 -6.48
CA PRO A 226 -2.21 13.06 -5.96
C PRO A 226 -2.80 12.76 -4.57
N LEU A 227 -2.78 11.50 -4.14
CA LEU A 227 -3.19 11.12 -2.77
C LEU A 227 -2.11 11.45 -1.74
N ASP A 228 -0.86 11.60 -2.17
CA ASP A 228 0.29 11.82 -1.29
C ASP A 228 0.74 13.29 -1.28
N VAL A 229 0.66 13.97 -2.43
CA VAL A 229 1.14 15.35 -2.61
C VAL A 229 0.17 16.17 -3.44
N ASN A 230 -0.16 17.37 -2.97
CA ASN A 230 -1.03 18.31 -3.70
C ASN A 230 -0.26 19.07 -4.80
N ASP A 231 1.05 19.26 -4.62
CA ASP A 231 1.91 19.97 -5.56
C ASP A 231 2.23 19.04 -6.75
N GLU A 232 1.67 19.35 -7.90
CA GLU A 232 1.84 18.57 -9.12
C GLU A 232 3.30 18.43 -9.55
N THR A 233 4.10 19.46 -9.30
CA THR A 233 5.53 19.45 -9.66
C THR A 233 6.35 18.45 -8.84
N ARG A 234 5.80 17.91 -7.76
CA ARG A 234 6.41 16.93 -6.87
C ARG A 234 5.86 15.52 -7.04
N ARG A 235 4.97 15.29 -7.98
CA ARG A 235 4.50 13.95 -8.32
C ARG A 235 5.62 13.14 -8.93
N VAL A 236 5.72 11.88 -8.57
CA VAL A 236 6.75 10.95 -9.05
C VAL A 236 6.08 9.70 -9.58
N THR A 237 6.29 9.44 -10.88
CA THR A 237 5.74 8.28 -11.58
C THR A 237 6.88 7.50 -12.23
N LYS A 238 6.94 6.19 -11.99
CA LYS A 238 7.84 5.30 -12.73
C LYS A 238 7.07 4.70 -13.90
N ILE A 239 7.56 4.95 -15.11
CA ILE A 239 7.03 4.35 -16.34
C ILE A 239 7.79 3.05 -16.56
N ILE A 240 7.05 1.96 -16.81
CA ILE A 240 7.55 0.60 -16.98
C ILE A 240 7.05 0.07 -18.33
N ILE A 241 7.96 -0.21 -19.25
CA ILE A 241 7.64 -0.76 -20.58
C ILE A 241 8.35 -2.10 -20.72
N PRO A 242 7.61 -3.25 -20.71
CA PRO A 242 8.18 -4.56 -20.91
C PRO A 242 8.89 -4.68 -22.26
N VAL A 243 10.10 -5.23 -22.27
CA VAL A 243 10.88 -5.33 -23.49
C VAL A 243 11.66 -6.64 -23.58
N GLU A 244 11.97 -7.05 -24.80
CA GLU A 244 12.94 -8.10 -25.09
C GLU A 244 14.02 -7.56 -26.04
N LYS A 245 15.24 -8.07 -25.91
CA LYS A 245 16.32 -7.70 -26.82
C LYS A 245 16.13 -8.40 -28.16
N GLU A 246 16.19 -7.66 -29.26
CA GLU A 246 16.12 -8.22 -30.61
C GLU A 246 17.24 -9.24 -30.81
N SER A 247 16.85 -10.48 -31.16
CA SER A 247 17.80 -11.49 -31.59
C SER A 247 18.42 -11.06 -32.92
N LYS A 248 19.73 -10.95 -32.97
CA LYS A 248 20.49 -10.67 -34.21
C LYS A 248 20.44 -11.84 -35.16
#